data_5fb243e77334a0a461ab482ac80c7c39
#
_entry.id   5fb243e77334a0a461ab482ac80c7c39
#
_cell.length_a   1.000
_cell.length_b   1.000
_cell.length_c   1.000
_cell.angle_alpha   90.00
_cell.angle_beta   90.00
_cell.angle_gamma   90.00
#
_symmetry.space_group_name_H-M   'P 1'
#
loop_
_entity.id
_entity.type
_entity.pdbx_description
1 polymer ?
#
loop_
_entity_poly.entity_id
_entity_poly.type
_entity_poly.pdbx_seq_one_letter_code
_entity_poly.pdbx_strand_id
1 'polypeptide(L)'
;VIKAYVEYVNRLWGALTGLIVFVCTLLSIQYFKLNWKVFFFTFLGFIAVFFNALLGAVVVNSNLIGGIVTAHFIAAFAAISFFMIAYRHTSNSSELNIQTKKLSITLMLFISIQVTIGAFVRESYDLNYGIMTLNQTIESLYPNLYFHGILGVIIMSLSILQLIRSPKNTKAMKNAKIIAVLSIAQIIIGPLSLNESFLAISKLFHISFGAGIYVLQFYICT
;
A
#
# COMPACT_ATOMS: atom_id res chain seq x y z
N VAL A 1 -1.39 -19.72 21.27
CA VAL A 1 -0.37 -20.36 20.40
C VAL A 1 -0.39 -19.77 18.98
N ILE A 2 -1.54 -19.76 18.27
CA ILE A 2 -1.63 -19.29 16.86
C ILE A 2 -1.22 -17.83 16.72
N LYS A 3 -1.68 -16.93 17.59
CA LYS A 3 -1.32 -15.49 17.53
C LYS A 3 0.19 -15.27 17.66
N ALA A 4 0.84 -15.94 18.61
CA ALA A 4 2.28 -15.84 18.81
C ALA A 4 3.08 -16.38 17.61
N TYR A 5 2.58 -17.48 16.98
CA TYR A 5 3.20 -18.03 15.77
C TYR A 5 3.11 -17.07 14.58
N VAL A 6 1.93 -16.48 14.34
CA VAL A 6 1.73 -15.48 13.27
C VAL A 6 2.63 -14.26 13.49
N GLU A 7 2.74 -13.78 14.72
CA GLU A 7 3.64 -12.68 15.07
C GLU A 7 5.11 -13.02 14.81
N TYR A 8 5.55 -14.21 15.21
CA TYR A 8 6.92 -14.69 14.95
C TYR A 8 7.24 -14.76 13.45
N VAL A 9 6.34 -15.36 12.66
CA VAL A 9 6.49 -15.46 11.21
C VAL A 9 6.56 -14.07 10.57
N ASN A 10 5.71 -13.13 11.00
CA ASN A 10 5.73 -11.75 10.50
C ASN A 10 7.07 -11.05 10.80
N ARG A 11 7.62 -11.23 12.00
CA ARG A 11 8.94 -10.68 12.36
C ARG A 11 10.06 -11.29 11.52
N LEU A 12 10.00 -12.60 11.25
CA LEU A 12 10.98 -13.29 10.40
C LEU A 12 10.95 -12.75 8.96
N TRP A 13 9.76 -12.57 8.38
CA TRP A 13 9.60 -11.95 7.07
C TRP A 13 10.11 -10.51 7.05
N GLY A 14 9.87 -9.73 8.10
CA GLY A 14 10.41 -8.37 8.25
C GLY A 14 11.93 -8.36 8.27
N ALA A 15 12.57 -9.25 9.03
CA ALA A 15 14.02 -9.39 9.09
C ALA A 15 14.62 -9.80 7.74
N LEU A 16 13.99 -10.78 7.06
CA LEU A 16 14.41 -11.22 5.72
C LEU A 16 14.30 -10.08 4.70
N THR A 17 13.19 -9.33 4.73
CA THR A 17 13.00 -8.15 3.87
C THR A 17 14.08 -7.11 4.13
N GLY A 18 14.38 -6.81 5.40
CA GLY A 18 15.44 -5.88 5.78
C GLY A 18 16.82 -6.30 5.27
N LEU A 19 17.14 -7.60 5.36
CA LEU A 19 18.39 -8.16 4.84
C LEU A 19 18.48 -8.02 3.31
N ILE A 20 17.42 -8.39 2.59
CA ILE A 20 17.37 -8.27 1.12
C ILE A 20 17.54 -6.80 0.70
N VAL A 21 16.83 -5.90 1.34
CA VAL A 21 16.92 -4.45 1.07
C VAL A 21 18.32 -3.92 1.36
N PHE A 22 18.96 -4.34 2.44
CA PHE A 22 20.34 -4.00 2.77
C PHE A 22 21.31 -4.46 1.67
N VAL A 23 21.22 -5.72 1.23
CA VAL A 23 22.04 -6.26 0.14
C VAL A 23 21.79 -5.49 -1.17
N CYS A 24 20.53 -5.22 -1.53
CA CYS A 24 20.19 -4.41 -2.70
C CYS A 24 20.80 -3.01 -2.62
N THR A 25 20.84 -2.40 -1.43
CA THR A 25 21.46 -1.09 -1.22
C THR A 25 22.97 -1.14 -1.43
N LEU A 26 23.65 -2.15 -0.91
CA LEU A 26 25.09 -2.35 -1.16
C LEU A 26 25.38 -2.55 -2.65
N LEU A 27 24.59 -3.38 -3.33
CA LEU A 27 24.73 -3.60 -4.77
C LEU A 27 24.43 -2.35 -5.59
N SER A 28 23.58 -1.45 -5.09
CA SER A 28 23.27 -0.19 -5.78
C SER A 28 24.42 0.82 -5.78
N ILE A 29 25.43 0.65 -4.93
CA ILE A 29 26.62 1.52 -4.87
C ILE A 29 27.35 1.55 -6.22
N GLN A 30 27.36 0.44 -6.97
CA GLN A 30 27.95 0.38 -8.31
C GLN A 30 27.31 1.38 -9.31
N TYR A 31 26.05 1.76 -9.06
CA TYR A 31 25.34 2.73 -9.90
C TYR A 31 25.69 4.18 -9.55
N PHE A 32 26.41 4.45 -8.45
CA PHE A 32 26.69 5.82 -8.01
C PHE A 32 27.37 6.69 -9.10
N LYS A 33 28.27 6.09 -9.89
CA LYS A 33 28.93 6.78 -10.99
C LYS A 33 28.13 6.78 -12.29
N LEU A 34 27.27 5.77 -12.52
CA LEU A 34 26.50 5.60 -13.77
C LEU A 34 25.18 6.36 -13.72
N ASN A 35 24.44 6.21 -12.64
CA ASN A 35 23.17 6.88 -12.39
C ASN A 35 22.94 6.99 -10.88
N TRP A 36 23.48 8.06 -10.27
CA TRP A 36 23.40 8.28 -8.82
C TRP A 36 21.99 8.23 -8.23
N LYS A 37 20.95 8.50 -9.05
CA LYS A 37 19.56 8.45 -8.61
C LYS A 37 19.14 7.04 -8.22
N VAL A 38 19.66 6.00 -8.89
CA VAL A 38 19.39 4.60 -8.51
C VAL A 38 19.86 4.34 -7.09
N PHE A 39 21.13 4.67 -6.79
CA PHE A 39 21.68 4.53 -5.45
C PHE A 39 20.90 5.37 -4.43
N PHE A 40 20.66 6.64 -4.73
CA PHE A 40 20.01 7.57 -3.82
C PHE A 40 18.60 7.09 -3.40
N PHE A 41 17.76 6.72 -4.37
CA PHE A 41 16.40 6.23 -4.06
C PHE A 41 16.41 4.84 -3.42
N THR A 42 17.35 3.96 -3.76
CA THR A 42 17.51 2.66 -3.06
C THR A 42 17.91 2.89 -1.61
N PHE A 43 18.84 3.82 -1.34
CA PHE A 43 19.24 4.18 0.01
C PHE A 43 18.11 4.81 0.83
N LEU A 44 17.31 5.71 0.24
CA LEU A 44 16.10 6.25 0.89
C LEU A 44 15.09 5.13 1.19
N GLY A 45 14.93 4.17 0.30
CA GLY A 45 14.11 2.98 0.53
C GLY A 45 14.60 2.15 1.70
N PHE A 46 15.92 1.94 1.82
CA PHE A 46 16.53 1.27 2.98
C PHE A 46 16.26 2.02 4.28
N ILE A 47 16.46 3.34 4.30
CA ILE A 47 16.15 4.16 5.47
C ILE A 47 14.67 4.06 5.86
N ALA A 48 13.75 4.10 4.88
CA ALA A 48 12.33 3.95 5.13
C ALA A 48 11.98 2.56 5.70
N VAL A 49 12.59 1.47 5.20
CA VAL A 49 12.43 0.12 5.75
C VAL A 49 12.98 0.03 7.17
N PHE A 50 14.12 0.66 7.46
CA PHE A 50 14.69 0.70 8.80
C PHE A 50 13.75 1.41 9.79
N PHE A 51 13.24 2.59 9.44
CA PHE A 51 12.25 3.29 10.26
C PHE A 51 10.96 2.48 10.41
N ASN A 52 10.52 1.80 9.34
CA ASN A 52 9.35 0.95 9.40
C ASN A 52 9.54 -0.22 10.38
N ALA A 53 10.74 -0.81 10.44
CA ALA A 53 11.07 -1.86 11.41
C ALA A 53 11.03 -1.33 12.86
N LEU A 54 11.56 -0.11 13.11
CA LEU A 54 11.46 0.54 14.42
C LEU A 54 10.00 0.79 14.83
N LEU A 55 9.19 1.34 13.93
CA LEU A 55 7.75 1.54 14.18
C LEU A 55 7.04 0.20 14.46
N GLY A 56 7.37 -0.86 13.72
CA GLY A 56 6.84 -2.20 13.97
C GLY A 56 7.20 -2.74 15.36
N ALA A 57 8.42 -2.48 15.85
CA ALA A 57 8.81 -2.84 17.20
C ALA A 57 8.03 -2.03 18.26
N VAL A 58 7.76 -0.75 18.01
CA VAL A 58 6.95 0.09 18.89
C VAL A 58 5.50 -0.38 18.92
N VAL A 59 4.89 -0.74 17.75
CA VAL A 59 3.52 -1.29 17.68
C VAL A 59 3.35 -2.47 18.63
N VAL A 60 4.33 -3.38 18.67
CA VAL A 60 4.26 -4.58 19.52
C VAL A 60 4.40 -4.24 21.02
N ASN A 61 5.24 -3.27 21.37
CA ASN A 61 5.59 -2.94 22.75
C ASN A 61 4.67 -1.88 23.40
N SER A 62 3.87 -1.17 22.61
CA SER A 62 3.15 0.04 23.06
C SER A 62 1.68 -0.14 23.39
N ASN A 63 1.18 -1.38 23.43
CA ASN A 63 -0.28 -1.63 23.60
C ASN A 63 -1.15 -0.79 22.63
N LEU A 64 -0.72 -0.64 21.36
CA LEU A 64 -1.41 0.09 20.31
C LEU A 64 -1.61 1.58 20.62
N ILE A 65 -0.53 2.33 20.83
CA ILE A 65 -0.60 3.81 20.87
C ILE A 65 -1.14 4.32 19.54
N GLY A 66 -2.17 5.17 19.57
CA GLY A 66 -2.82 5.73 18.39
C GLY A 66 -1.82 6.47 17.46
N GLY A 67 -1.97 6.28 16.17
CA GLY A 67 -1.13 6.87 15.12
C GLY A 67 0.07 6.02 14.70
N ILE A 68 0.54 5.06 15.51
CA ILE A 68 1.75 4.28 15.23
C ILE A 68 1.51 3.25 14.12
N VAL A 69 0.36 2.58 14.12
CA VAL A 69 0.00 1.61 13.07
C VAL A 69 -0.14 2.34 11.74
N THR A 70 -0.81 3.48 11.72
CA THR A 70 -0.94 4.34 10.55
C THR A 70 0.42 4.81 10.04
N ALA A 71 1.32 5.28 10.93
CA ALA A 71 2.67 5.69 10.57
C ALA A 71 3.49 4.53 9.98
N HIS A 72 3.36 3.32 10.54
CA HIS A 72 4.00 2.11 10.02
C HIS A 72 3.52 1.78 8.59
N PHE A 73 2.22 1.88 8.30
CA PHE A 73 1.70 1.71 6.94
C PHE A 73 2.24 2.77 5.98
N ILE A 74 2.22 4.05 6.36
CA ILE A 74 2.74 5.15 5.53
C ILE A 74 4.23 4.94 5.23
N ALA A 75 5.04 4.55 6.23
CA ALA A 75 6.47 4.28 6.04
C ALA A 75 6.71 3.10 5.08
N ALA A 76 5.88 2.04 5.14
CA ALA A 76 5.96 0.91 4.21
C ALA A 76 5.66 1.35 2.77
N PHE A 77 4.63 2.17 2.54
CA PHE A 77 4.31 2.68 1.21
C PHE A 77 5.35 3.68 0.69
N ALA A 78 5.96 4.48 1.57
CA ALA A 78 7.09 5.34 1.22
C ALA A 78 8.30 4.51 0.76
N ALA A 79 8.63 3.43 1.48
CA ALA A 79 9.70 2.50 1.08
C ALA A 79 9.44 1.90 -0.31
N ILE A 80 8.23 1.39 -0.55
CA ILE A 80 7.81 0.88 -1.87
C ILE A 80 8.00 1.95 -2.95
N SER A 81 7.57 3.19 -2.68
CA SER A 81 7.70 4.31 -3.62
C SER A 81 9.15 4.60 -3.99
N PHE A 82 10.06 4.63 -3.01
CA PHE A 82 11.48 4.86 -3.26
C PHE A 82 12.09 3.74 -4.12
N PHE A 83 11.78 2.47 -3.85
CA PHE A 83 12.26 1.37 -4.69
C PHE A 83 11.68 1.42 -6.11
N MET A 84 10.41 1.80 -6.26
CA MET A 84 9.79 1.97 -7.59
C MET A 84 10.45 3.10 -8.38
N ILE A 85 10.81 4.22 -7.73
CA ILE A 85 11.56 5.31 -8.36
C ILE A 85 12.96 4.84 -8.74
N ALA A 86 13.66 4.11 -7.86
CA ALA A 86 14.97 3.52 -8.17
C ALA A 86 14.90 2.60 -9.39
N TYR A 87 13.92 1.69 -9.41
CA TYR A 87 13.67 0.79 -10.54
C TYR A 87 13.41 1.56 -11.84
N ARG A 88 12.64 2.64 -11.77
CA ARG A 88 12.38 3.50 -12.93
C ARG A 88 13.66 4.06 -13.56
N HIS A 89 14.64 4.42 -12.75
CA HIS A 89 15.91 4.93 -13.24
C HIS A 89 16.84 3.86 -13.84
N THR A 90 16.50 2.57 -13.71
CA THR A 90 17.21 1.46 -14.38
C THR A 90 16.53 0.99 -15.66
N SER A 91 15.27 1.38 -15.89
CA SER A 91 14.44 0.85 -16.97
C SER A 91 14.12 1.94 -18.00
N ASN A 92 14.17 1.58 -19.30
CA ASN A 92 13.66 2.43 -20.36
C ASN A 92 12.13 2.35 -20.38
N SER A 93 11.48 3.46 -20.09
CA SER A 93 10.02 3.54 -20.05
C SER A 93 9.43 3.92 -21.40
N SER A 94 8.30 3.32 -21.75
CA SER A 94 7.46 3.81 -22.82
C SER A 94 6.73 5.08 -22.36
N GLU A 95 6.83 6.16 -23.11
CA GLU A 95 6.08 7.39 -22.82
C GLU A 95 4.57 7.15 -22.98
N LEU A 96 3.82 7.48 -21.95
CA LEU A 96 2.36 7.52 -22.01
C LEU A 96 1.90 8.82 -22.69
N ASN A 97 0.78 8.77 -23.39
CA ASN A 97 0.09 9.97 -23.86
C ASN A 97 -0.23 10.89 -22.66
N ILE A 98 -0.15 12.22 -22.86
CA ILE A 98 -0.34 13.25 -21.82
C ILE A 98 -1.68 13.07 -21.07
N GLN A 99 -2.77 12.72 -21.76
CA GLN A 99 -4.08 12.52 -21.11
C GLN A 99 -4.10 11.30 -20.21
N THR A 100 -3.51 10.18 -20.66
CA THR A 100 -3.38 8.96 -19.85
C THR A 100 -2.47 9.20 -18.65
N LYS A 101 -1.39 9.98 -18.83
CA LYS A 101 -0.48 10.35 -17.75
C LYS A 101 -1.15 11.20 -16.67
N LYS A 102 -1.93 12.23 -17.05
CA LYS A 102 -2.69 13.05 -16.09
C LYS A 102 -3.67 12.20 -15.28
N LEU A 103 -4.45 11.34 -15.94
CA LEU A 103 -5.39 10.43 -15.28
C LEU A 103 -4.66 9.49 -14.31
N SER A 104 -3.51 8.93 -14.73
CA SER A 104 -2.69 8.05 -13.89
C SER A 104 -2.18 8.74 -12.63
N ILE A 105 -1.69 9.97 -12.76
CA ILE A 105 -1.22 10.78 -11.61
C ILE A 105 -2.38 11.09 -10.66
N THR A 106 -3.54 11.51 -11.20
CA THR A 106 -4.74 11.78 -10.39
C THR A 106 -5.19 10.54 -9.62
N LEU A 107 -5.23 9.39 -10.30
CA LEU A 107 -5.58 8.11 -9.67
C LEU A 107 -4.56 7.72 -8.59
N MET A 108 -3.27 7.92 -8.83
CA MET A 108 -2.23 7.67 -7.83
C MET A 108 -2.38 8.52 -6.58
N LEU A 109 -2.73 9.82 -6.72
CA LEU A 109 -3.01 10.70 -5.59
C LEU A 109 -4.20 10.20 -4.76
N PHE A 110 -5.30 9.81 -5.43
CA PHE A 110 -6.47 9.26 -4.73
C PHE A 110 -6.16 7.94 -4.03
N ILE A 111 -5.39 7.04 -4.65
CA ILE A 111 -4.96 5.79 -4.02
C ILE A 111 -4.09 6.07 -2.79
N SER A 112 -3.18 7.06 -2.84
CA SER A 112 -2.35 7.44 -1.69
C SER A 112 -3.19 7.96 -0.51
N ILE A 113 -4.19 8.80 -0.79
CA ILE A 113 -5.15 9.28 0.21
C ILE A 113 -5.98 8.11 0.76
N GLN A 114 -6.48 7.23 -0.11
CA GLN A 114 -7.26 6.05 0.26
C GLN A 114 -6.51 5.12 1.21
N VAL A 115 -5.23 4.86 0.92
CA VAL A 115 -4.37 4.03 1.77
C VAL A 115 -4.18 4.67 3.15
N THR A 116 -3.96 5.99 3.21
CA THR A 116 -3.79 6.72 4.47
C THR A 116 -5.07 6.68 5.31
N ILE A 117 -6.24 6.97 4.71
CA ILE A 117 -7.52 6.89 5.41
C ILE A 117 -7.81 5.45 5.84
N GLY A 118 -7.55 4.47 4.97
CA GLY A 118 -7.74 3.05 5.27
C GLY A 118 -6.88 2.56 6.44
N ALA A 119 -5.62 3.01 6.53
CA ALA A 119 -4.74 2.72 7.65
C ALA A 119 -5.31 3.30 8.97
N PHE A 120 -5.80 4.54 8.91
CA PHE A 120 -6.44 5.19 10.07
C PHE A 120 -7.73 4.48 10.50
N VAL A 121 -8.61 4.11 9.57
CA VAL A 121 -9.83 3.33 9.84
C VAL A 121 -9.45 1.98 10.47
N ARG A 122 -8.43 1.32 9.93
CA ARG A 122 -7.92 0.05 10.46
C ARG A 122 -7.44 0.18 11.90
N GLU A 123 -6.62 1.18 12.19
CA GLU A 123 -6.08 1.43 13.53
C GLU A 123 -7.20 1.74 14.52
N SER A 124 -8.14 2.62 14.15
CA SER A 124 -9.29 2.97 14.98
C SER A 124 -10.20 1.75 15.28
N TYR A 125 -10.36 0.85 14.29
CA TYR A 125 -11.06 -0.41 14.48
C TYR A 125 -10.33 -1.28 15.52
N ASP A 126 -9.02 -1.46 15.39
CA ASP A 126 -8.26 -2.34 16.29
C ASP A 126 -8.19 -1.82 17.73
N LEU A 127 -8.17 -0.49 17.92
CA LEU A 127 -8.22 0.15 19.24
C LEU A 127 -9.57 -0.09 19.95
N ASN A 128 -10.67 -0.13 19.21
CA ASN A 128 -12.02 -0.28 19.77
C ASN A 128 -12.49 -1.74 19.83
N TYR A 129 -11.84 -2.64 19.07
CA TYR A 129 -12.21 -4.05 18.99
C TYR A 129 -12.01 -4.76 20.33
N GLY A 130 -13.08 -5.42 20.81
CA GLY A 130 -13.07 -6.12 22.09
C GLY A 130 -13.37 -5.23 23.32
N ILE A 131 -13.46 -3.89 23.14
CA ILE A 131 -13.89 -2.94 24.17
C ILE A 131 -15.36 -2.56 23.96
N MET A 132 -15.75 -2.39 22.69
CA MET A 132 -17.10 -2.01 22.24
C MET A 132 -17.78 -3.15 21.51
N THR A 133 -19.11 -3.11 21.42
CA THR A 133 -19.84 -3.98 20.50
C THR A 133 -19.49 -3.65 19.04
N LEU A 134 -19.72 -4.59 18.12
CA LEU A 134 -19.44 -4.36 16.69
C LEU A 134 -20.13 -3.09 16.15
N ASN A 135 -21.42 -2.88 16.51
CA ASN A 135 -22.16 -1.70 16.06
C ASN A 135 -21.55 -0.41 16.61
N GLN A 136 -21.20 -0.35 17.89
CA GLN A 136 -20.54 0.81 18.50
C GLN A 136 -19.17 1.05 17.89
N THR A 137 -18.41 -0.01 17.58
CA THR A 137 -17.12 0.10 16.89
C THR A 137 -17.30 0.71 15.50
N ILE A 138 -18.27 0.24 14.71
CA ILE A 138 -18.58 0.78 13.39
C ILE A 138 -19.01 2.25 13.48
N GLU A 139 -19.89 2.61 14.43
CA GLU A 139 -20.31 3.99 14.66
C GLU A 139 -19.12 4.91 15.00
N SER A 140 -18.18 4.45 15.81
CA SER A 140 -17.00 5.21 16.20
C SER A 140 -16.03 5.48 15.02
N LEU A 141 -16.14 4.72 13.92
CA LEU A 141 -15.34 4.91 12.72
C LEU A 141 -15.87 6.00 11.78
N TYR A 142 -17.12 6.45 11.95
CA TYR A 142 -17.66 7.57 11.18
C TYR A 142 -17.01 8.90 11.61
N PRO A 143 -16.72 9.83 10.67
CA PRO A 143 -17.03 9.78 9.24
C PRO A 143 -15.95 9.10 8.38
N ASN A 144 -14.79 8.68 8.95
CA ASN A 144 -13.64 8.20 8.17
C ASN A 144 -13.98 6.95 7.33
N LEU A 145 -14.77 6.03 7.86
CA LEU A 145 -15.22 4.84 7.14
C LEU A 145 -16.07 5.23 5.91
N TYR A 146 -16.93 6.22 6.06
CA TYR A 146 -17.79 6.72 4.97
C TYR A 146 -16.95 7.37 3.86
N PHE A 147 -16.00 8.24 4.22
CA PHE A 147 -15.08 8.84 3.24
C PHE A 147 -14.22 7.80 2.54
N HIS A 148 -13.72 6.80 3.28
CA HIS A 148 -12.99 5.68 2.72
C HIS A 148 -13.83 4.91 1.68
N GLY A 149 -15.10 4.63 1.97
CA GLY A 149 -16.01 3.96 1.06
C GLY A 149 -16.28 4.77 -0.22
N ILE A 150 -16.61 6.07 -0.10
CA ILE A 150 -16.85 6.95 -1.24
C ILE A 150 -15.60 7.06 -2.12
N LEU A 151 -14.45 7.30 -1.52
CA LEU A 151 -13.20 7.42 -2.25
C LEU A 151 -12.85 6.11 -2.96
N GLY A 152 -13.15 4.95 -2.35
CA GLY A 152 -13.02 3.64 -2.98
C GLY A 152 -13.84 3.50 -4.26
N VAL A 153 -15.10 3.97 -4.25
CA VAL A 153 -15.98 3.96 -5.46
C VAL A 153 -15.42 4.91 -6.53
N ILE A 154 -14.92 6.07 -6.15
CA ILE A 154 -14.28 7.02 -7.09
C ILE A 154 -13.03 6.38 -7.72
N ILE A 155 -12.16 5.74 -6.93
CA ILE A 155 -10.97 5.04 -7.43
C ILE A 155 -11.35 3.91 -8.38
N MET A 156 -12.35 3.10 -8.05
CA MET A 156 -12.86 2.06 -8.93
C MET A 156 -13.31 2.64 -10.28
N SER A 157 -14.10 3.71 -10.26
CA SER A 157 -14.61 4.37 -11.47
C SER A 157 -13.47 4.94 -12.33
N LEU A 158 -12.48 5.61 -11.70
CA LEU A 158 -11.30 6.13 -12.39
C LEU A 158 -10.39 5.01 -12.92
N SER A 159 -10.30 3.86 -12.23
CA SER A 159 -9.55 2.69 -12.69
C SER A 159 -10.16 2.08 -13.95
N ILE A 160 -11.50 2.00 -14.02
CA ILE A 160 -12.22 1.56 -15.22
C ILE A 160 -12.00 2.56 -16.36
N LEU A 161 -12.09 3.86 -16.09
CA LEU A 161 -11.80 4.91 -17.08
C LEU A 161 -10.36 4.82 -17.60
N GLN A 162 -9.39 4.57 -16.72
CA GLN A 162 -7.99 4.36 -17.09
C GLN A 162 -7.84 3.14 -18.01
N LEU A 163 -8.50 2.03 -17.69
CA LEU A 163 -8.49 0.83 -18.55
C LEU A 163 -9.03 1.15 -19.96
N ILE A 164 -10.15 1.87 -20.06
CA ILE A 164 -10.77 2.23 -21.35
C ILE A 164 -9.84 3.13 -22.18
N ARG A 165 -9.10 4.05 -21.52
CA ARG A 165 -8.20 5.01 -22.20
C ARG A 165 -6.78 4.47 -22.43
N SER A 166 -6.44 3.32 -21.86
CA SER A 166 -5.11 2.72 -22.03
C SER A 166 -4.90 2.22 -23.47
N PRO A 167 -3.71 2.47 -24.06
CA PRO A 167 -3.39 1.98 -25.40
C PRO A 167 -3.47 0.45 -25.47
N LYS A 168 -4.16 -0.06 -26.50
CA LYS A 168 -4.36 -1.51 -26.70
C LYS A 168 -3.01 -2.24 -26.82
N ASN A 169 -2.95 -3.47 -26.32
CA ASN A 169 -1.79 -4.38 -26.42
C ASN A 169 -0.51 -3.87 -25.70
N THR A 170 -0.61 -2.91 -24.79
CA THR A 170 0.51 -2.39 -23.99
C THR A 170 0.58 -3.02 -22.59
N LYS A 171 1.76 -2.92 -21.97
CA LYS A 171 1.92 -3.27 -20.54
C LYS A 171 1.02 -2.39 -19.65
N ALA A 172 0.86 -1.11 -20.01
CA ALA A 172 -0.02 -0.18 -19.30
C ALA A 172 -1.48 -0.68 -19.29
N MET A 173 -2.00 -1.15 -20.42
CA MET A 173 -3.35 -1.74 -20.49
C MET A 173 -3.48 -3.00 -19.62
N LYS A 174 -2.48 -3.89 -19.63
CA LYS A 174 -2.50 -5.10 -18.79
C LYS A 174 -2.56 -4.73 -17.31
N ASN A 175 -1.73 -3.78 -16.88
CA ASN A 175 -1.73 -3.31 -15.49
C ASN A 175 -3.03 -2.58 -15.14
N ALA A 176 -3.55 -1.72 -16.01
CA ALA A 176 -4.83 -1.04 -15.81
C ALA A 176 -5.99 -2.03 -15.67
N LYS A 177 -5.99 -3.14 -16.43
CA LYS A 177 -6.98 -4.23 -16.29
C LYS A 177 -6.89 -4.88 -14.89
N ILE A 178 -5.69 -5.19 -14.42
CA ILE A 178 -5.49 -5.77 -13.08
C ILE A 178 -5.96 -4.78 -12.01
N ILE A 179 -5.59 -3.50 -12.12
CA ILE A 179 -6.02 -2.46 -11.18
C ILE A 179 -7.55 -2.35 -11.14
N ALA A 180 -8.23 -2.33 -12.28
CA ALA A 180 -9.68 -2.25 -12.34
C ALA A 180 -10.35 -3.48 -11.66
N VAL A 181 -9.86 -4.69 -11.94
CA VAL A 181 -10.37 -5.93 -11.32
C VAL A 181 -10.14 -5.90 -9.80
N LEU A 182 -8.94 -5.53 -9.34
CA LEU A 182 -8.62 -5.43 -7.92
C LEU A 182 -9.45 -4.33 -7.25
N SER A 183 -9.70 -3.20 -7.91
CA SER A 183 -10.54 -2.12 -7.37
C SER A 183 -11.99 -2.55 -7.18
N ILE A 184 -12.55 -3.34 -8.11
CA ILE A 184 -13.89 -3.93 -7.95
C ILE A 184 -13.88 -4.92 -6.76
N ALA A 185 -12.87 -5.78 -6.67
CA ALA A 185 -12.74 -6.71 -5.56
C ALA A 185 -12.65 -6.00 -4.19
N GLN A 186 -11.97 -4.84 -4.12
CA GLN A 186 -11.87 -4.01 -2.91
C GLN A 186 -13.23 -3.52 -2.40
N ILE A 187 -14.14 -3.14 -3.29
CA ILE A 187 -15.51 -2.69 -2.93
C ILE A 187 -16.31 -3.84 -2.30
N ILE A 188 -16.08 -5.07 -2.75
CA ILE A 188 -16.77 -6.26 -2.22
C ILE A 188 -16.12 -6.70 -0.89
N ILE A 189 -14.80 -6.77 -0.84
CA ILE A 189 -14.05 -7.30 0.31
C ILE A 189 -14.03 -6.31 1.49
N GLY A 190 -14.06 -5.00 1.21
CA GLY A 190 -14.04 -3.96 2.25
C GLY A 190 -15.13 -4.15 3.32
N PRO A 191 -16.42 -4.18 2.96
CA PRO A 191 -17.50 -4.45 3.91
C PRO A 191 -17.39 -5.81 4.60
N LEU A 192 -16.94 -6.87 3.91
CA LEU A 192 -16.72 -8.18 4.50
C LEU A 192 -15.64 -8.15 5.60
N SER A 193 -14.71 -7.21 5.55
CA SER A 193 -13.66 -7.04 6.57
C SER A 193 -14.20 -6.51 7.92
N LEU A 194 -15.45 -6.07 7.98
CA LEU A 194 -16.15 -5.67 9.20
C LEU A 194 -16.97 -6.83 9.79
N ASN A 195 -17.14 -7.95 9.09
CA ASN A 195 -17.87 -9.11 9.55
C ASN A 195 -16.95 -10.03 10.37
N GLU A 196 -17.36 -10.39 11.59
CA GLU A 196 -16.55 -11.21 12.52
C GLU A 196 -16.16 -12.57 11.94
N SER A 197 -17.06 -13.21 11.18
CA SER A 197 -16.83 -14.55 10.61
C SER A 197 -15.74 -14.56 9.52
N PHE A 198 -15.54 -13.45 8.80
CA PHE A 198 -14.57 -13.32 7.70
C PHE A 198 -13.41 -12.38 8.01
N LEU A 199 -13.38 -11.83 9.22
CA LEU A 199 -12.54 -10.71 9.63
C LEU A 199 -11.04 -10.86 9.25
N ALA A 200 -10.42 -11.98 9.58
CA ALA A 200 -8.98 -12.17 9.40
C ALA A 200 -8.61 -12.30 7.90
N ILE A 201 -9.35 -13.11 7.16
CA ILE A 201 -9.07 -13.43 5.76
C ILE A 201 -9.40 -12.22 4.86
N SER A 202 -10.57 -11.61 5.05
CA SER A 202 -10.98 -10.44 4.27
C SER A 202 -10.07 -9.24 4.50
N LYS A 203 -9.62 -8.99 5.73
CA LYS A 203 -8.63 -7.94 6.04
C LYS A 203 -7.31 -8.18 5.32
N LEU A 204 -6.80 -9.43 5.31
CA LEU A 204 -5.57 -9.78 4.62
C LEU A 204 -5.68 -9.48 3.12
N PHE A 205 -6.75 -9.94 2.47
CA PHE A 205 -6.96 -9.69 1.04
C PHE A 205 -7.19 -8.21 0.73
N HIS A 206 -7.95 -7.50 1.56
CA HIS A 206 -8.18 -6.07 1.39
C HIS A 206 -6.87 -5.28 1.42
N ILE A 207 -6.01 -5.49 2.41
CA ILE A 207 -4.70 -4.84 2.52
C ILE A 207 -3.79 -5.24 1.35
N SER A 208 -3.70 -6.53 1.01
CA SER A 208 -2.83 -7.04 -0.04
C SER A 208 -3.22 -6.51 -1.42
N PHE A 209 -4.52 -6.47 -1.73
CA PHE A 209 -5.02 -5.93 -2.99
C PHE A 209 -4.82 -4.42 -3.07
N GLY A 210 -5.01 -3.69 -1.95
CA GLY A 210 -4.71 -2.26 -1.88
C GLY A 210 -3.24 -1.96 -2.16
N ALA A 211 -2.33 -2.74 -1.58
CA ALA A 211 -0.89 -2.64 -1.86
C ALA A 211 -0.57 -2.98 -3.32
N GLY A 212 -1.20 -4.01 -3.87
CA GLY A 212 -1.05 -4.39 -5.28
C GLY A 212 -1.51 -3.28 -6.23
N ILE A 213 -2.67 -2.66 -5.97
CA ILE A 213 -3.17 -1.50 -6.73
C ILE A 213 -2.17 -0.35 -6.67
N TYR A 214 -1.63 -0.03 -5.48
CA TYR A 214 -0.64 1.02 -5.29
C TYR A 214 0.61 0.81 -6.14
N VAL A 215 1.22 -0.38 -6.07
CA VAL A 215 2.43 -0.74 -6.82
C VAL A 215 2.20 -0.67 -8.32
N LEU A 216 1.10 -1.27 -8.81
CA LEU A 216 0.79 -1.28 -10.24
C LEU A 216 0.48 0.11 -10.77
N GLN A 217 -0.23 0.93 -9.99
CA GLN A 217 -0.51 2.32 -10.38
C GLN A 217 0.75 3.17 -10.38
N PHE A 218 1.63 2.99 -9.39
CA PHE A 218 2.92 3.64 -9.36
C PHE A 218 3.74 3.30 -10.61
N TYR A 219 3.78 2.02 -11.01
CA TYR A 219 4.44 1.56 -12.22
C TYR A 219 3.88 2.21 -13.49
N ILE A 220 2.57 2.47 -13.58
CA ILE A 220 1.96 3.17 -14.74
C ILE A 220 2.33 4.66 -14.73
N CYS A 221 2.42 5.29 -13.56
CA CYS A 221 2.74 6.73 -13.43
C CYS A 221 4.19 7.05 -13.76
N THR A 222 5.08 6.12 -13.52
CA THR A 222 6.53 6.28 -13.71
C THR A 222 7.00 5.73 -15.03
#